data_6b3a5ab39bff319898d20d1d1bfe78e5
#
_entry.id   6b3a5ab39bff319898d20d1d1bfe78e5
#
_cell.length_a   1.000
_cell.length_b   1.000
_cell.length_c   1.000
_cell.angle_alpha   90.00
_cell.angle_beta   90.00
_cell.angle_gamma   90.00
#
_symmetry.space_group_name_H-M   'P 1'
#
loop_
_entity.id
_entity.type
_entity.pdbx_description
1 polymer ?
#
loop_
_entity_poly.entity_id
_entity_poly.type
_entity_poly.pdbx_seq_one_letter_code
_entity_poly.pdbx_strand_id
1 'polypeptide(L)'
;MIPYRALCSNIQFAKHVLPELNNQTNVVAMLPSAHMYGMMFEFLFEMTIGAHVHFLTRVPSPKIIMQALAEVKPNIIIAVPLIIEKVYKSKIQKIVEKGSVKTLLKVPVIDKMIQKKICGELVSAFGGNFVEVIMGGAAFNKEIEKFFWDIAFPYTVGYGMTECAPIIT
;
A
#
# COMPACT_ATOMS: atom_id res chain seq x y z
N MET A 1 -15.82 -18.94 14.65
CA MET A 1 -16.20 -19.05 13.20
C MET A 1 -16.60 -17.69 12.69
N ILE A 2 -16.09 -17.29 11.52
CA ILE A 2 -16.43 -16.03 10.87
C ILE A 2 -17.63 -16.29 9.96
N PRO A 3 -18.77 -15.60 10.14
CA PRO A 3 -19.94 -15.80 9.30
C PRO A 3 -19.76 -15.17 7.91
N TYR A 4 -20.33 -15.77 6.87
CA TYR A 4 -20.26 -15.23 5.49
C TYR A 4 -20.76 -13.80 5.37
N ARG A 5 -21.77 -13.41 6.15
CA ARG A 5 -22.28 -12.03 6.17
C ARG A 5 -21.19 -10.99 6.51
N ALA A 6 -20.23 -11.34 7.39
CA ALA A 6 -19.13 -10.43 7.74
C ALA A 6 -18.16 -10.27 6.58
N LEU A 7 -17.87 -11.35 5.85
CA LEU A 7 -17.07 -11.28 4.62
C LEU A 7 -17.76 -10.43 3.56
N CYS A 8 -19.05 -10.67 3.31
CA CYS A 8 -19.83 -9.87 2.36
C CYS A 8 -19.88 -8.39 2.74
N SER A 9 -20.03 -8.07 4.02
CA SER A 9 -20.04 -6.69 4.51
C SER A 9 -18.71 -5.98 4.23
N ASN A 10 -17.58 -6.65 4.47
CA ASN A 10 -16.26 -6.09 4.17
C ASN A 10 -16.05 -5.88 2.64
N ILE A 11 -16.54 -6.81 1.82
CA ILE A 11 -16.50 -6.66 0.35
C ILE A 11 -17.35 -5.47 -0.10
N GLN A 12 -18.55 -5.31 0.44
CA GLN A 12 -19.42 -4.16 0.12
C GLN A 12 -18.79 -2.84 0.54
N PHE A 13 -18.19 -2.81 1.74
CA PHE A 13 -17.42 -1.65 2.20
C PHE A 13 -16.28 -1.32 1.25
N ALA A 14 -15.46 -2.31 0.88
CA ALA A 14 -14.35 -2.11 -0.05
C ALA A 14 -14.83 -1.55 -1.42
N LYS A 15 -15.93 -2.09 -1.97
CA LYS A 15 -16.55 -1.56 -3.20
C LYS A 15 -17.03 -0.11 -3.07
N HIS A 16 -17.49 0.26 -1.87
CA HIS A 16 -17.96 1.63 -1.63
C HIS A 16 -16.82 2.64 -1.52
N VAL A 17 -15.72 2.27 -0.87
CA VAL A 17 -14.57 3.17 -0.64
C VAL A 17 -13.56 3.18 -1.80
N LEU A 18 -13.59 2.17 -2.66
CA LEU A 18 -12.69 2.00 -3.82
C LEU A 18 -13.50 1.83 -5.12
N PRO A 19 -14.38 2.78 -5.46
CA PRO A 19 -15.30 2.65 -6.61
C PRO A 19 -14.59 2.62 -7.97
N GLU A 20 -13.36 3.09 -8.05
CA GLU A 20 -12.52 3.11 -9.26
C GLU A 20 -11.97 1.74 -9.63
N LEU A 21 -11.92 0.78 -8.69
CA LEU A 21 -11.44 -0.56 -8.97
C LEU A 21 -12.50 -1.39 -9.70
N ASN A 22 -12.06 -2.12 -10.71
CA ASN A 22 -12.94 -2.87 -11.62
C ASN A 22 -12.20 -4.08 -12.24
N ASN A 23 -12.78 -4.69 -13.26
CA ASN A 23 -12.23 -5.85 -13.94
C ASN A 23 -10.94 -5.60 -14.76
N GLN A 24 -10.47 -4.37 -14.84
CA GLN A 24 -9.16 -4.03 -15.43
C GLN A 24 -8.10 -3.80 -14.35
N THR A 25 -8.48 -3.87 -13.08
CA THR A 25 -7.58 -3.70 -11.94
C THR A 25 -6.56 -4.84 -11.89
N ASN A 26 -5.30 -4.48 -11.67
CA ASN A 26 -4.22 -5.41 -11.40
C ASN A 26 -3.79 -5.29 -9.94
N VAL A 27 -3.62 -6.42 -9.28
CA VAL A 27 -3.17 -6.52 -7.88
C VAL A 27 -2.04 -7.53 -7.78
N VAL A 28 -1.05 -7.24 -6.95
CA VAL A 28 -0.01 -8.22 -6.59
C VAL A 28 -0.34 -8.77 -5.21
N ALA A 29 -0.69 -10.06 -5.15
CA ALA A 29 -0.93 -10.76 -3.89
C ALA A 29 0.40 -11.09 -3.23
N MET A 30 0.72 -10.42 -2.15
CA MET A 30 1.98 -10.54 -1.42
C MET A 30 1.82 -10.97 0.04
N LEU A 31 0.60 -10.93 0.56
CA LEU A 31 0.27 -11.35 1.91
C LEU A 31 -0.07 -12.85 1.95
N PRO A 32 0.11 -13.52 3.10
CA PRO A 32 -0.31 -14.91 3.24
C PRO A 32 -1.82 -15.08 3.02
N SER A 33 -2.23 -15.90 2.06
CA SER A 33 -3.65 -16.16 1.74
C SER A 33 -4.42 -16.84 2.90
N ALA A 34 -3.71 -17.47 3.84
CA ALA A 34 -4.31 -18.02 5.05
C ALA A 34 -4.60 -16.96 6.12
N HIS A 35 -4.03 -15.76 6.00
CA HIS A 35 -4.31 -14.65 6.89
C HIS A 35 -5.54 -13.89 6.40
N MET A 36 -6.47 -13.54 7.32
CA MET A 36 -7.74 -12.90 6.96
C MET A 36 -7.57 -11.64 6.11
N TYR A 37 -6.58 -10.81 6.38
CA TYR A 37 -6.32 -9.59 5.64
C TYR A 37 -5.95 -9.87 4.17
N GLY A 38 -4.99 -10.77 3.92
CA GLY A 38 -4.61 -11.17 2.56
C GLY A 38 -5.75 -11.90 1.84
N MET A 39 -6.42 -12.86 2.51
CA MET A 39 -7.55 -13.58 1.94
C MET A 39 -8.67 -12.62 1.52
N MET A 40 -8.99 -11.63 2.35
CA MET A 40 -10.10 -10.71 2.07
C MET A 40 -9.77 -9.74 0.94
N PHE A 41 -8.64 -9.04 1.01
CA PHE A 41 -8.35 -7.89 0.14
C PHE A 41 -7.42 -8.18 -1.03
N GLU A 42 -6.66 -9.27 -1.03
CA GLU A 42 -5.87 -9.68 -2.20
C GLU A 42 -6.51 -10.85 -2.98
N PHE A 43 -7.64 -11.38 -2.49
CA PHE A 43 -8.30 -12.51 -3.16
C PHE A 43 -9.82 -12.35 -3.25
N LEU A 44 -10.57 -12.40 -2.14
CA LEU A 44 -12.04 -12.42 -2.18
C LEU A 44 -12.63 -11.13 -2.79
N PHE A 45 -12.18 -9.97 -2.34
CA PHE A 45 -12.62 -8.69 -2.88
C PHE A 45 -12.29 -8.58 -4.36
N GLU A 46 -11.06 -8.89 -4.74
CA GLU A 46 -10.57 -8.81 -6.12
C GLU A 46 -11.36 -9.73 -7.06
N MET A 47 -11.69 -10.95 -6.61
CA MET A 47 -12.56 -11.85 -7.38
C MET A 47 -13.95 -11.24 -7.63
N THR A 48 -14.51 -10.50 -6.65
CA THR A 48 -15.88 -9.96 -6.79
C THR A 48 -15.96 -8.76 -7.73
N ILE A 49 -14.85 -8.11 -8.04
CA ILE A 49 -14.75 -7.04 -9.04
C ILE A 49 -14.18 -7.52 -10.37
N GLY A 50 -13.75 -8.80 -10.45
CA GLY A 50 -13.17 -9.39 -11.65
C GLY A 50 -11.74 -8.95 -11.93
N ALA A 51 -11.00 -8.49 -10.92
CA ALA A 51 -9.63 -8.01 -11.05
C ALA A 51 -8.63 -9.13 -11.40
N HIS A 52 -7.49 -8.73 -11.95
CA HIS A 52 -6.36 -9.61 -12.25
C HIS A 52 -5.43 -9.72 -11.04
N VAL A 53 -5.45 -10.87 -10.36
CA VAL A 53 -4.62 -11.13 -9.18
C VAL A 53 -3.34 -11.84 -9.61
N HIS A 54 -2.19 -11.23 -9.37
CA HIS A 54 -0.86 -11.75 -9.67
C HIS A 54 -0.23 -12.32 -8.40
N PHE A 55 -0.17 -13.64 -8.29
CA PHE A 55 0.44 -14.32 -7.14
C PHE A 55 1.95 -14.39 -7.27
N LEU A 56 2.66 -14.10 -6.19
CA LEU A 56 4.11 -14.29 -6.14
C LEU A 56 4.44 -15.78 -6.12
N THR A 57 5.30 -16.23 -7.03
CA THR A 57 5.78 -17.62 -7.12
C THR A 57 6.94 -17.93 -6.16
N ARG A 58 7.45 -16.91 -5.46
CA ARG A 58 8.58 -17.02 -4.53
C ARG A 58 8.19 -16.39 -3.19
N VAL A 59 8.90 -16.79 -2.13
CA VAL A 59 8.71 -16.21 -0.80
C VAL A 59 8.86 -14.69 -0.87
N PRO A 60 7.86 -13.92 -0.39
CA PRO A 60 7.89 -12.47 -0.44
C PRO A 60 9.12 -11.89 0.29
N SER A 61 10.01 -11.29 -0.45
CA SER A 61 11.09 -10.46 0.08
C SER A 61 10.98 -9.05 -0.48
N PRO A 62 11.53 -8.02 0.16
CA PRO A 62 11.44 -6.66 -0.37
C PRO A 62 11.89 -6.53 -1.82
N LYS A 63 12.94 -7.27 -2.22
CA LYS A 63 13.44 -7.28 -3.59
C LYS A 63 12.44 -7.90 -4.57
N ILE A 64 11.86 -9.06 -4.23
CA ILE A 64 10.88 -9.76 -5.07
C ILE A 64 9.59 -8.93 -5.19
N ILE A 65 9.12 -8.36 -4.09
CA ILE A 65 7.94 -7.49 -4.07
C ILE A 65 8.17 -6.27 -4.98
N MET A 66 9.29 -5.57 -4.83
CA MET A 66 9.59 -4.40 -5.66
C MET A 66 9.70 -4.75 -7.14
N GLN A 67 10.25 -5.92 -7.48
CA GLN A 67 10.31 -6.39 -8.86
C GLN A 67 8.90 -6.65 -9.39
N ALA A 68 8.05 -7.36 -8.64
CA ALA A 68 6.68 -7.64 -9.04
C ALA A 68 5.85 -6.36 -9.22
N LEU A 69 5.98 -5.39 -8.30
CA LEU A 69 5.29 -4.10 -8.41
C LEU A 69 5.73 -3.32 -9.66
N ALA A 70 7.02 -3.36 -10.00
CA ALA A 70 7.54 -2.69 -11.18
C ALA A 70 7.07 -3.36 -12.49
N GLU A 71 6.92 -4.70 -12.51
CA GLU A 71 6.47 -5.48 -13.66
C GLU A 71 4.96 -5.37 -13.87
N VAL A 72 4.18 -5.59 -12.80
CA VAL A 72 2.71 -5.62 -12.84
C VAL A 72 2.10 -4.23 -12.88
N LYS A 73 2.73 -3.24 -12.23
CA LYS A 73 2.20 -1.88 -12.06
C LYS A 73 0.76 -1.88 -11.51
N PRO A 74 0.55 -2.43 -10.31
CA PRO A 74 -0.79 -2.64 -9.78
C PRO A 74 -1.56 -1.32 -9.60
N ASN A 75 -2.89 -1.42 -9.61
CA ASN A 75 -3.77 -0.28 -9.37
C ASN A 75 -4.03 -0.03 -7.89
N ILE A 76 -3.86 -1.05 -7.07
CA ILE A 76 -3.93 -0.97 -5.61
C ILE A 76 -2.83 -1.83 -4.99
N ILE A 77 -2.31 -1.40 -3.86
CA ILE A 77 -1.27 -2.13 -3.11
C ILE A 77 -1.80 -2.41 -1.71
N ILE A 78 -1.93 -3.68 -1.38
CA ILE A 78 -2.31 -4.14 -0.05
C ILE A 78 -1.04 -4.64 0.66
N ALA A 79 -0.66 -4.02 1.76
CA ALA A 79 0.62 -4.30 2.39
C ALA A 79 0.58 -4.29 3.91
N VAL A 80 1.62 -4.82 4.54
CA VAL A 80 1.89 -4.56 5.96
C VAL A 80 2.90 -3.42 6.09
N PRO A 81 2.83 -2.60 7.14
CA PRO A 81 3.72 -1.45 7.35
C PRO A 81 5.19 -1.76 7.18
N LEU A 82 5.65 -2.91 7.67
CA LEU A 82 7.05 -3.34 7.59
C LEU A 82 7.62 -3.36 6.16
N ILE A 83 6.81 -3.73 5.17
CA ILE A 83 7.24 -3.74 3.75
C ILE A 83 7.46 -2.31 3.28
N ILE A 84 6.50 -1.44 3.54
CA ILE A 84 6.53 -0.03 3.14
C ILE A 84 7.69 0.71 3.81
N GLU A 85 7.90 0.48 5.10
CA GLU A 85 9.03 1.04 5.86
C GLU A 85 10.39 0.60 5.31
N LYS A 86 10.52 -0.66 4.91
CA LYS A 86 11.77 -1.16 4.28
C LYS A 86 12.03 -0.47 2.94
N VAL A 87 11.00 -0.26 2.13
CA VAL A 87 11.13 0.48 0.87
C VAL A 87 11.53 1.93 1.15
N TYR A 88 10.84 2.61 2.07
CA TYR A 88 11.20 3.96 2.50
C TYR A 88 12.68 4.05 2.92
N LYS A 89 13.11 3.21 3.86
CA LYS A 89 14.50 3.19 4.36
C LYS A 89 15.52 2.94 3.24
N SER A 90 15.21 2.03 2.32
CA SER A 90 16.15 1.67 1.26
C SER A 90 16.28 2.70 0.15
N LYS A 91 15.20 3.40 -0.19
CA LYS A 91 15.13 4.30 -1.35
C LYS A 91 15.16 5.78 -0.97
N ILE A 92 14.42 6.17 0.06
CA ILE A 92 14.11 7.56 0.36
C ILE A 92 14.93 8.13 1.51
N GLN A 93 15.10 7.38 2.59
CA GLN A 93 15.80 7.87 3.77
C GLN A 93 17.18 8.44 3.42
N LYS A 94 17.93 7.74 2.57
CA LYS A 94 19.26 8.19 2.11
C LYS A 94 19.22 9.49 1.30
N ILE A 95 18.11 9.78 0.63
CA ILE A 95 17.94 11.02 -0.15
C ILE A 95 17.59 12.16 0.80
N VAL A 96 16.65 11.94 1.72
CA VAL A 96 16.19 12.94 2.69
C VAL A 96 17.28 13.32 3.69
N GLU A 97 18.11 12.36 4.10
CA GLU A 97 19.21 12.57 5.05
C GLU A 97 20.44 13.28 4.44
N LYS A 98 20.53 13.41 3.12
CA LYS A 98 21.56 14.24 2.51
C LYS A 98 21.41 15.68 2.98
N GLY A 99 22.46 16.23 3.59
CA GLY A 99 22.45 17.54 4.26
C GLY A 99 21.93 18.69 3.38
N SER A 100 22.16 18.66 2.07
CA SER A 100 21.62 19.61 1.11
C SER A 100 20.08 19.56 1.00
N VAL A 101 19.47 18.36 1.01
CA VAL A 101 18.02 18.19 0.94
C VAL A 101 17.36 18.64 2.24
N LYS A 102 17.96 18.28 3.39
CA LYS A 102 17.46 18.68 4.72
C LYS A 102 17.46 20.20 4.94
N THR A 103 18.40 20.90 4.30
CA THR A 103 18.46 22.38 4.36
C THR A 103 17.44 23.01 3.42
N LEU A 104 17.25 22.46 2.22
CA LEU A 104 16.30 22.93 1.22
C LEU A 104 14.84 22.72 1.64
N LEU A 105 14.54 21.68 2.42
CA LEU A 105 13.21 21.43 3.01
C LEU A 105 12.78 22.48 4.05
N LYS A 106 13.67 23.43 4.42
CA LYS A 106 13.33 24.56 5.30
C LYS A 106 12.85 25.81 4.55
N VAL A 107 12.90 25.82 3.22
CA VAL A 107 12.50 26.95 2.37
C VAL A 107 11.10 26.67 1.80
N PRO A 108 10.03 27.41 2.16
CA PRO A 108 8.62 27.03 1.91
C PRO A 108 8.25 26.76 0.44
N VAL A 109 8.89 27.44 -0.51
CA VAL A 109 8.59 27.24 -1.95
C VAL A 109 9.36 26.05 -2.52
N ILE A 110 10.59 25.86 -2.09
CA ILE A 110 11.48 24.78 -2.54
C ILE A 110 11.03 23.46 -1.90
N ASP A 111 10.52 23.51 -0.66
CA ASP A 111 9.98 22.39 0.09
C ASP A 111 8.90 21.66 -0.71
N LYS A 112 7.88 22.34 -1.21
CA LYS A 112 6.79 21.73 -2.00
C LYS A 112 7.26 21.07 -3.28
N MET A 113 8.26 21.65 -3.97
CA MET A 113 8.82 21.05 -5.19
C MET A 113 9.61 19.77 -4.87
N ILE A 114 10.37 19.77 -3.79
CA ILE A 114 11.15 18.61 -3.34
C ILE A 114 10.21 17.52 -2.84
N GLN A 115 9.21 17.84 -2.06
CA GLN A 115 8.19 16.90 -1.57
C GLN A 115 7.48 16.21 -2.74
N LYS A 116 7.03 16.96 -3.76
CA LYS A 116 6.41 16.43 -4.97
C LYS A 116 7.35 15.50 -5.74
N LYS A 117 8.63 15.84 -5.85
CA LYS A 117 9.64 15.00 -6.49
C LYS A 117 9.86 13.69 -5.72
N ILE A 118 10.00 13.77 -4.41
CA ILE A 118 10.16 12.60 -3.53
C ILE A 118 8.93 11.70 -3.60
N CYS A 119 7.72 12.28 -3.54
CA CYS A 119 6.48 11.54 -3.74
C CYS A 119 6.47 10.80 -5.08
N GLY A 120 6.82 11.48 -6.17
CA GLY A 120 6.91 10.88 -7.51
C GLY A 120 7.93 9.74 -7.60
N GLU A 121 9.08 9.86 -6.95
CA GLU A 121 10.08 8.78 -6.88
C GLU A 121 9.57 7.57 -6.08
N LEU A 122 8.83 7.81 -4.97
CA LEU A 122 8.18 6.75 -4.20
C LEU A 122 7.08 6.06 -5.02
N VAL A 123 6.19 6.84 -5.63
CA VAL A 123 5.12 6.32 -6.49
C VAL A 123 5.73 5.46 -7.60
N SER A 124 6.76 5.95 -8.28
CA SER A 124 7.47 5.19 -9.32
C SER A 124 8.10 3.90 -8.79
N ALA A 125 8.66 3.92 -7.57
CA ALA A 125 9.25 2.75 -6.94
C ALA A 125 8.21 1.65 -6.66
N PHE A 126 6.95 2.02 -6.43
CA PHE A 126 5.83 1.10 -6.23
C PHE A 126 5.08 0.74 -7.52
N GLY A 127 5.65 1.01 -8.70
CA GLY A 127 5.05 0.65 -10.00
C GLY A 127 4.38 1.82 -10.72
N GLY A 128 4.11 2.93 -10.05
CA GLY A 128 3.68 4.20 -10.65
C GLY A 128 2.23 4.31 -11.10
N ASN A 129 1.40 3.27 -10.90
CA ASN A 129 0.05 3.20 -11.46
C ASN A 129 -1.06 2.98 -10.40
N PHE A 130 -0.71 2.93 -9.13
CA PHE A 130 -1.70 2.66 -8.08
C PHE A 130 -2.44 3.92 -7.64
N VAL A 131 -3.69 3.73 -7.25
CA VAL A 131 -4.54 4.76 -6.64
C VAL A 131 -4.09 4.98 -5.19
N GLU A 132 -3.89 3.90 -4.45
CA GLU A 132 -3.60 3.95 -3.03
C GLU A 132 -2.81 2.74 -2.53
N VAL A 133 -2.04 2.93 -1.46
CA VAL A 133 -1.43 1.88 -0.66
C VAL A 133 -2.22 1.70 0.62
N ILE A 134 -2.89 0.56 0.78
CA ILE A 134 -3.62 0.23 2.01
C ILE A 134 -2.71 -0.61 2.92
N MET A 135 -2.51 -0.14 4.12
CA MET A 135 -1.67 -0.81 5.12
C MET A 135 -2.50 -1.30 6.30
N GLY A 136 -2.24 -2.52 6.73
CA GLY A 136 -2.93 -3.10 7.89
C GLY A 136 -2.10 -4.19 8.58
N GLY A 137 -2.64 -4.74 9.65
CA GLY A 137 -2.06 -5.86 10.39
C GLY A 137 -0.98 -5.50 11.42
N ALA A 138 -0.48 -4.26 11.42
CA ALA A 138 0.48 -3.74 12.41
C ALA A 138 0.42 -2.22 12.49
N ALA A 139 0.94 -1.66 13.57
CA ALA A 139 1.09 -0.21 13.69
C ALA A 139 2.12 0.32 12.69
N PHE A 140 1.82 1.44 12.04
CA PHE A 140 2.75 2.13 11.17
C PHE A 140 3.69 3.02 11.99
N ASN A 141 4.95 3.12 11.57
CA ASN A 141 5.92 3.99 12.24
C ASN A 141 5.51 5.45 12.10
N LYS A 142 5.30 6.15 13.22
CA LYS A 142 4.77 7.52 13.27
C LYS A 142 5.63 8.56 12.53
N GLU A 143 6.95 8.38 12.49
CA GLU A 143 7.84 9.32 11.78
C GLU A 143 7.70 9.15 10.26
N ILE A 144 7.59 7.90 9.80
CA ILE A 144 7.40 7.58 8.37
C ILE A 144 5.98 7.97 7.95
N GLU A 145 4.98 7.71 8.79
CA GLU A 145 3.59 8.11 8.56
C GLU A 145 3.48 9.63 8.41
N LYS A 146 4.07 10.39 9.34
CA LYS A 146 4.13 11.85 9.23
C LYS A 146 4.81 12.30 7.94
N PHE A 147 5.92 11.68 7.58
CA PHE A 147 6.62 11.98 6.34
C PHE A 147 5.75 11.72 5.10
N PHE A 148 5.02 10.59 5.05
CA PHE A 148 4.10 10.27 3.95
C PHE A 148 2.95 11.28 3.85
N TRP A 149 2.43 11.70 5.00
CA TRP A 149 1.44 12.78 5.07
C TRP A 149 1.99 14.09 4.52
N ASP A 150 3.18 14.49 4.97
CA ASP A 150 3.81 15.76 4.57
C ASP A 150 4.06 15.83 3.06
N ILE A 151 4.39 14.70 2.39
CA ILE A 151 4.61 14.65 0.93
C ILE A 151 3.34 14.31 0.13
N ALA A 152 2.18 14.20 0.78
CA ALA A 152 0.91 13.79 0.18
C ALA A 152 1.00 12.45 -0.60
N PHE A 153 1.71 11.47 -0.05
CA PHE A 153 1.75 10.12 -0.62
C PHE A 153 0.39 9.43 -0.44
N PRO A 154 -0.15 8.74 -1.48
CA PRO A 154 -1.47 8.12 -1.39
C PRO A 154 -1.43 6.84 -0.56
N TYR A 155 -1.84 6.92 0.69
CA TYR A 155 -1.91 5.76 1.59
C TYR A 155 -3.05 5.88 2.59
N THR A 156 -3.55 4.72 3.02
CA THR A 156 -4.49 4.55 4.14
C THR A 156 -3.97 3.49 5.10
N VAL A 157 -4.14 3.73 6.39
CA VAL A 157 -3.86 2.74 7.44
C VAL A 157 -5.17 2.23 7.99
N GLY A 158 -5.47 0.96 7.71
CA GLY A 158 -6.65 0.28 8.22
C GLY A 158 -6.37 -0.44 9.54
N TYR A 159 -7.34 -0.45 10.41
CA TYR A 159 -7.34 -1.23 11.64
C TYR A 159 -8.38 -2.33 11.57
N GLY A 160 -8.01 -3.51 12.04
CA GLY A 160 -8.92 -4.65 12.06
C GLY A 160 -8.35 -5.85 12.80
N MET A 161 -9.17 -6.89 12.90
CA MET A 161 -8.82 -8.17 13.50
C MET A 161 -9.56 -9.31 12.79
N THR A 162 -9.01 -10.52 12.88
CA THR A 162 -9.56 -11.71 12.22
C THR A 162 -11.05 -11.90 12.51
N GLU A 163 -11.47 -11.66 13.76
CA GLU A 163 -12.86 -11.83 14.23
C GLU A 163 -13.84 -10.87 13.55
N CYS A 164 -13.36 -9.79 12.96
CA CYS A 164 -14.17 -8.78 12.24
C CYS A 164 -14.18 -8.95 10.73
N ALA A 165 -13.47 -9.93 10.18
CA ALA A 165 -13.45 -10.37 8.78
C ALA A 165 -12.86 -9.40 7.70
N PRO A 166 -11.77 -8.68 7.88
CA PRO A 166 -11.03 -8.27 9.07
C PRO A 166 -11.22 -6.80 9.49
N ILE A 167 -11.79 -5.93 8.64
CA ILE A 167 -11.80 -4.47 8.82
C ILE A 167 -12.77 -4.00 9.92
N ILE A 168 -12.32 -3.04 10.71
CA ILE A 168 -13.13 -2.29 11.67
C ILE A 168 -13.18 -0.81 11.23
N THR A 169 -12.04 -0.25 10.82
CA THR A 169 -11.90 1.15 10.37
C THR A 169 -10.67 1.32 9.49
#